data_0ba3b88c9049cd195166f83b57e97d3e
#
_entry.id   0ba3b88c9049cd195166f83b57e97d3e
#
_cell.length_a   1.000
_cell.length_b   1.000
_cell.length_c   1.000
_cell.angle_alpha   90.00
_cell.angle_beta   90.00
_cell.angle_gamma   90.00
#
_symmetry.space_group_name_H-M   'P 1'
#
loop_
_entity.id
_entity.type
_entity.pdbx_description
1 polymer ?
#
loop_
_entity_poly.entity_id
_entity_poly.type
_entity_poly.pdbx_seq_one_letter_code
_entity_poly.pdbx_strand_id
1 'polypeptide(L)'
;MKKVNKRSVTLGSLAAIGCEGLYGLSYIFTKQGTDQASVLALLGWRFLVAFIVMSALIVVGIVHIDLRGKSLKPLLLVSLFNPVLYFVGETAGISHTSASESGVFLACIPVVSLLASTWILKKRPSRQQVVGILITLVGVILTVIAAGTQTSLSII
;
A
#
# COMPACT_ATOMS: atom_id res chain seq x y z
N MET A 1 -7.86 -21.67 -21.58
CA MET A 1 -6.87 -20.78 -20.92
C MET A 1 -6.43 -19.73 -21.94
N LYS A 2 -6.75 -18.43 -21.75
CA LYS A 2 -6.26 -17.36 -22.65
C LYS A 2 -4.73 -17.27 -22.55
N LYS A 3 -4.01 -17.37 -23.68
CA LYS A 3 -2.56 -17.09 -23.74
C LYS A 3 -2.31 -15.68 -23.22
N VAL A 4 -1.73 -15.56 -22.04
CA VAL A 4 -1.34 -14.26 -21.49
C VAL A 4 -0.22 -13.69 -22.34
N ASN A 5 -0.43 -12.50 -22.91
CA ASN A 5 0.56 -11.85 -23.75
C ASN A 5 1.77 -11.44 -22.91
N LYS A 6 2.97 -11.93 -23.24
CA LYS A 6 4.21 -11.61 -22.51
C LYS A 6 4.41 -10.10 -22.36
N ARG A 7 4.11 -9.30 -23.38
CA ARG A 7 4.20 -7.83 -23.33
C ARG A 7 3.29 -7.21 -22.26
N SER A 8 2.07 -7.73 -22.12
CA SER A 8 1.13 -7.25 -21.08
C SER A 8 1.61 -7.59 -19.67
N VAL A 9 2.24 -8.76 -19.48
CA VAL A 9 2.83 -9.15 -18.19
C VAL A 9 3.99 -8.24 -17.83
N THR A 10 4.92 -8.01 -18.76
CA THR A 10 6.07 -7.14 -18.51
C THR A 10 5.64 -5.71 -18.19
N LEU A 11 4.69 -5.15 -18.97
CA LEU A 11 4.17 -3.80 -18.71
C LEU A 11 3.46 -3.71 -17.37
N GLY A 12 2.67 -4.73 -17.01
CA GLY A 12 2.01 -4.82 -15.69
C GLY A 12 3.02 -4.91 -14.55
N SER A 13 4.10 -5.68 -14.71
CA SER A 13 5.16 -5.79 -13.71
C SER A 13 5.91 -4.48 -13.51
N LEU A 14 6.26 -3.79 -14.60
CA LEU A 14 6.91 -2.47 -14.53
C LEU A 14 6.00 -1.43 -13.87
N ALA A 15 4.71 -1.43 -14.21
CA ALA A 15 3.73 -0.54 -13.57
C ALA A 15 3.59 -0.84 -12.06
N ALA A 16 3.60 -2.11 -11.67
CA ALA A 16 3.56 -2.50 -10.25
C ALA A 16 4.82 -2.01 -9.51
N ILE A 17 6.02 -2.22 -10.07
CA ILE A 17 7.27 -1.74 -9.46
C ILE A 17 7.24 -0.21 -9.30
N GLY A 18 6.79 0.51 -10.33
CA GLY A 18 6.64 1.98 -10.27
C GLY A 18 5.65 2.42 -9.19
N CYS A 19 4.52 1.73 -9.07
CA CYS A 19 3.51 1.98 -8.05
C CYS A 19 4.09 1.78 -6.63
N GLU A 20 4.76 0.66 -6.39
CA GLU A 20 5.38 0.36 -5.08
C GLU A 20 6.51 1.35 -4.75
N GLY A 21 7.30 1.78 -5.74
CA GLY A 21 8.32 2.82 -5.56
C GLY A 21 7.71 4.16 -5.14
N LEU A 22 6.65 4.61 -5.80
CA LEU A 22 5.90 5.82 -5.42
C LEU A 22 5.25 5.67 -4.03
N TYR A 23 4.73 4.49 -3.72
CA TYR A 23 4.14 4.21 -2.41
C TYR A 23 5.19 4.28 -1.30
N GLY A 24 6.37 3.69 -1.51
CA GLY A 24 7.49 3.79 -0.57
C GLY A 24 7.94 5.23 -0.34
N LEU A 25 8.05 6.05 -1.39
CA LEU A 25 8.34 7.48 -1.26
C LEU A 25 7.27 8.21 -0.45
N SER A 26 6.00 7.84 -0.60
CA SER A 26 4.90 8.47 0.13
C SER A 26 5.02 8.32 1.64
N TYR A 27 5.69 7.26 2.13
CA TYR A 27 5.94 7.05 3.57
C TYR A 27 6.84 8.14 4.16
N ILE A 28 7.88 8.53 3.43
CA ILE A 28 8.81 9.60 3.87
C ILE A 28 8.04 10.91 4.01
N PHE A 29 7.24 11.27 2.98
CA PHE A 29 6.44 12.49 3.02
C PHE A 29 5.32 12.42 4.07
N THR A 30 4.72 11.25 4.27
CA THR A 30 3.68 11.07 5.30
C THR A 30 4.30 11.24 6.68
N LYS A 31 5.48 10.68 6.95
CA LYS A 31 6.17 10.86 8.23
C LYS A 31 6.49 12.32 8.48
N GLN A 32 7.08 13.04 7.53
CA GLN A 32 7.34 14.47 7.64
C GLN A 32 6.06 15.28 7.87
N GLY A 33 4.97 14.89 7.20
CA GLY A 33 3.67 15.53 7.37
C GLY A 33 3.06 15.32 8.76
N THR A 34 3.18 14.11 9.32
CA THR A 34 2.67 13.81 10.67
C THR A 34 3.47 14.46 11.79
N ASP A 35 4.73 14.83 11.52
CA ASP A 35 5.56 15.60 12.47
C ASP A 35 5.13 17.09 12.52
N GLN A 36 4.42 17.59 11.51
CA GLN A 36 3.98 19.00 11.40
C GLN A 36 2.48 19.20 11.56
N ALA A 37 1.67 18.18 11.29
CA ALA A 37 0.21 18.26 11.32
C ALA A 37 -0.41 17.02 11.96
N SER A 38 -1.63 17.15 12.46
CA SER A 38 -2.37 16.02 12.98
C SER A 38 -2.70 15.00 11.87
N VAL A 39 -2.77 13.73 12.25
CA VAL A 39 -3.11 12.62 11.34
C VAL A 39 -4.36 12.90 10.52
N LEU A 40 -5.41 13.41 11.18
CA LEU A 40 -6.69 13.71 10.51
C LEU A 40 -6.59 14.87 9.54
N ALA A 41 -5.84 15.93 9.88
CA ALA A 41 -5.61 17.06 8.99
C ALA A 41 -4.85 16.64 7.73
N LEU A 42 -3.78 15.86 7.91
CA LEU A 42 -2.99 15.34 6.79
C LEU A 42 -3.84 14.46 5.85
N LEU A 43 -4.63 13.55 6.42
CA LEU A 43 -5.53 12.70 5.63
C LEU A 43 -6.63 13.52 4.95
N GLY A 44 -7.21 14.50 5.65
CA GLY A 44 -8.21 15.39 5.06
C GLY A 44 -7.69 16.09 3.80
N TRP A 45 -6.48 16.64 3.86
CA TRP A 45 -5.83 17.25 2.69
C TRP A 45 -5.53 16.24 1.59
N ARG A 46 -5.01 15.07 1.91
CA ARG A 46 -4.74 14.00 0.92
C ARG A 46 -6.02 13.59 0.17
N PHE A 47 -7.10 13.32 0.90
CA PHE A 47 -8.37 12.92 0.30
C PHE A 47 -9.02 14.07 -0.47
N LEU A 48 -8.93 15.32 0.02
CA LEU A 48 -9.46 16.49 -0.70
C LEU A 48 -8.76 16.67 -2.05
N VAL A 49 -7.43 16.65 -2.07
CA VAL A 49 -6.66 16.77 -3.32
C VAL A 49 -6.97 15.61 -4.27
N ALA A 50 -7.01 14.38 -3.75
CA ALA A 50 -7.35 13.20 -4.56
C ALA A 50 -8.77 13.32 -5.15
N PHE A 51 -9.73 13.80 -4.37
CA PHE A 51 -11.11 14.03 -4.82
C PHE A 51 -11.17 15.09 -5.92
N ILE A 52 -10.48 16.23 -5.77
CA ILE A 52 -10.44 17.29 -6.77
C ILE A 52 -9.83 16.78 -8.07
N VAL A 53 -8.66 16.10 -8.00
CA VAL A 53 -7.99 15.56 -9.18
C VAL A 53 -8.87 14.53 -9.88
N MET A 54 -9.46 13.58 -9.13
CA MET A 54 -10.31 12.56 -9.71
C MET A 54 -11.56 13.16 -10.35
N SER A 55 -12.19 14.15 -9.70
CA SER A 55 -13.34 14.86 -10.25
C SER A 55 -12.97 15.59 -11.55
N ALA A 56 -11.82 16.23 -11.60
CA ALA A 56 -11.34 16.89 -12.83
C ALA A 56 -11.12 15.86 -13.95
N LEU A 57 -10.52 14.71 -13.68
CA LEU A 57 -10.30 13.64 -14.66
C LEU A 57 -11.62 13.06 -15.21
N ILE A 58 -12.64 12.97 -14.37
CA ILE A 58 -13.99 12.55 -14.78
C ILE A 58 -14.63 13.61 -15.67
N VAL A 59 -14.56 14.88 -15.29
CA VAL A 59 -15.14 16.01 -16.07
C VAL A 59 -14.49 16.14 -17.44
N VAL A 60 -13.16 15.95 -17.51
CA VAL A 60 -12.40 15.97 -18.79
C VAL A 60 -12.68 14.71 -19.63
N GLY A 61 -13.34 13.68 -19.06
CA GLY A 61 -13.67 12.44 -19.78
C GLY A 61 -12.52 11.45 -19.91
N ILE A 62 -11.42 11.62 -19.15
CA ILE A 62 -10.32 10.65 -19.09
C ILE A 62 -10.74 9.40 -18.32
N VAL A 63 -11.49 9.59 -17.25
CA VAL A 63 -12.02 8.50 -16.41
C VAL A 63 -13.52 8.41 -16.59
N HIS A 64 -13.99 7.23 -16.98
CA HIS A 64 -15.42 6.95 -17.12
C HIS A 64 -15.86 6.04 -15.99
N ILE A 65 -16.85 6.50 -15.20
CA ILE A 65 -17.45 5.72 -14.12
C ILE A 65 -18.84 5.33 -14.55
N ASP A 66 -19.06 4.02 -14.75
CA ASP A 66 -20.41 3.48 -15.00
C ASP A 66 -20.95 2.85 -13.72
N LEU A 67 -21.93 3.53 -13.11
CA LEU A 67 -22.63 3.09 -11.91
C LEU A 67 -24.02 2.50 -12.21
N ARG A 68 -24.41 2.44 -13.49
CA ARG A 68 -25.74 1.95 -13.88
C ARG A 68 -25.93 0.50 -13.45
N GLY A 69 -27.00 0.23 -12.73
CA GLY A 69 -27.36 -1.11 -12.28
C GLY A 69 -26.46 -1.70 -11.19
N LYS A 70 -25.51 -0.95 -10.63
CA LYS A 70 -24.62 -1.42 -9.55
C LYS A 70 -25.16 -1.01 -8.19
N SER A 71 -25.14 -1.93 -7.23
CA SER A 71 -25.49 -1.64 -5.85
C SER A 71 -24.37 -0.81 -5.19
N LEU A 72 -24.71 0.37 -4.69
CA LEU A 72 -23.75 1.25 -4.01
C LEU A 72 -23.47 0.84 -2.56
N LYS A 73 -24.38 0.09 -1.91
CA LYS A 73 -24.24 -0.30 -0.51
C LYS A 73 -22.95 -1.10 -0.22
N PRO A 74 -22.64 -2.20 -0.95
CA PRO A 74 -21.39 -2.92 -0.73
C PRO A 74 -20.16 -2.08 -1.09
N LEU A 75 -20.25 -1.15 -2.06
CA LEU A 75 -19.18 -0.26 -2.41
C LEU A 75 -18.87 0.71 -1.27
N LEU A 76 -19.90 1.31 -0.65
CA LEU A 76 -19.74 2.17 0.51
C LEU A 76 -19.15 1.43 1.71
N LEU A 77 -19.58 0.19 1.95
CA LEU A 77 -19.02 -0.64 3.02
C LEU A 77 -17.53 -0.91 2.78
N VAL A 78 -17.15 -1.30 1.57
CA VAL A 78 -15.75 -1.54 1.22
C VAL A 78 -14.94 -0.27 1.33
N SER A 79 -15.46 0.89 0.89
CA SER A 79 -14.75 2.16 0.96
C SER A 79 -14.56 2.68 2.40
N LEU A 80 -15.41 2.28 3.34
CA LEU A 80 -15.21 2.57 4.75
C LEU A 80 -13.98 1.84 5.31
N PHE A 81 -13.81 0.57 4.94
CA PHE A 81 -12.63 -0.21 5.37
C PHE A 81 -11.36 0.17 4.61
N ASN A 82 -11.46 0.28 3.31
CA ASN A 82 -10.37 0.71 2.42
C ASN A 82 -10.95 1.69 1.38
N PRO A 83 -10.58 2.98 1.41
CA PRO A 83 -9.36 3.55 2.02
C PRO A 83 -9.50 4.13 3.44
N VAL A 84 -10.71 4.36 3.99
CA VAL A 84 -10.84 5.25 5.17
C VAL A 84 -10.16 4.66 6.41
N LEU A 85 -10.63 3.54 6.94
CA LEU A 85 -10.05 2.93 8.16
C LEU A 85 -8.60 2.50 7.95
N TYR A 86 -8.27 1.99 6.76
CA TYR A 86 -6.92 1.61 6.42
C TYR A 86 -5.95 2.80 6.53
N PHE A 87 -6.22 3.92 5.86
CA PHE A 87 -5.32 5.07 5.90
C PHE A 87 -5.28 5.79 7.25
N VAL A 88 -6.37 5.77 8.01
CA VAL A 88 -6.36 6.28 9.39
C VAL A 88 -5.40 5.44 10.25
N GLY A 89 -5.52 4.13 10.20
CA GLY A 89 -4.65 3.22 10.95
C GLY A 89 -3.19 3.30 10.49
N GLU A 90 -2.96 3.32 9.18
CA GLU A 90 -1.62 3.44 8.59
C GLU A 90 -0.95 4.76 8.99
N THR A 91 -1.62 5.89 8.80
CA THR A 91 -1.03 7.22 9.11
C THR A 91 -0.81 7.40 10.61
N ALA A 92 -1.73 6.89 11.44
CA ALA A 92 -1.53 6.85 12.89
C ALA A 92 -0.33 5.97 13.26
N GLY A 93 -0.16 4.80 12.64
CA GLY A 93 1.02 3.96 12.82
C GLY A 93 2.31 4.69 12.46
N ILE A 94 2.37 5.33 11.29
CA ILE A 94 3.53 6.10 10.83
C ILE A 94 3.87 7.26 11.78
N SER A 95 2.88 7.92 12.37
CA SER A 95 3.12 9.02 13.30
C SER A 95 3.88 8.58 14.57
N HIS A 96 3.72 7.34 14.99
CA HIS A 96 4.33 6.76 16.19
C HIS A 96 5.58 5.90 15.90
N THR A 97 5.96 5.73 14.64
CA THR A 97 7.11 4.93 14.22
C THR A 97 8.03 5.73 13.31
N SER A 98 9.21 5.19 13.01
CA SER A 98 10.06 5.71 11.94
C SER A 98 9.54 5.27 10.56
N ALA A 99 9.95 5.98 9.50
CA ALA A 99 9.62 5.58 8.13
C ALA A 99 10.14 4.16 7.79
N SER A 100 11.30 3.79 8.34
CA SER A 100 11.89 2.46 8.14
C SER A 100 11.08 1.37 8.84
N GLU A 101 10.67 1.59 10.10
CA GLU A 101 9.82 0.64 10.84
C GLU A 101 8.46 0.46 10.16
N SER A 102 7.84 1.56 9.71
CA SER A 102 6.59 1.51 8.95
C SER A 102 6.74 0.68 7.67
N GLY A 103 7.87 0.82 6.96
CA GLY A 103 8.19 0.03 5.78
C GLY A 103 8.28 -1.48 6.08
N VAL A 104 8.83 -1.84 7.25
CA VAL A 104 8.87 -3.24 7.72
C VAL A 104 7.47 -3.81 7.92
N PHE A 105 6.58 -3.07 8.59
CA PHE A 105 5.19 -3.49 8.76
C PHE A 105 4.46 -3.65 7.44
N LEU A 106 4.70 -2.74 6.49
CA LEU A 106 4.13 -2.84 5.14
C LEU A 106 4.57 -4.12 4.43
N ALA A 107 5.83 -4.48 4.54
CA ALA A 107 6.36 -5.70 3.94
C ALA A 107 5.77 -7.00 4.55
N CYS A 108 5.12 -6.94 5.70
CA CYS A 108 4.38 -8.06 6.27
C CYS A 108 2.98 -8.25 5.64
N ILE A 109 2.43 -7.24 4.94
CA ILE A 109 1.09 -7.32 4.32
C ILE A 109 0.93 -8.52 3.37
N PRO A 110 1.87 -8.83 2.45
CA PRO A 110 1.76 -10.00 1.59
C PRO A 110 1.69 -11.32 2.37
N VAL A 111 2.38 -11.41 3.50
CA VAL A 111 2.35 -12.60 4.37
C VAL A 111 0.97 -12.79 4.97
N VAL A 112 0.44 -11.73 5.60
CA VAL A 112 -0.89 -11.74 6.22
C VAL A 112 -1.97 -12.01 5.17
N SER A 113 -1.86 -11.38 4.01
CA SER A 113 -2.79 -11.59 2.88
C SER A 113 -2.77 -13.03 2.37
N LEU A 114 -1.58 -13.66 2.30
CA LEU A 114 -1.45 -15.06 1.90
C LEU A 114 -2.10 -15.99 2.93
N LEU A 115 -1.83 -15.77 4.22
CA LEU A 115 -2.43 -16.54 5.31
C LEU A 115 -3.96 -16.40 5.32
N ALA A 116 -4.46 -15.17 5.25
CA ALA A 116 -5.89 -14.89 5.20
C ALA A 116 -6.55 -15.51 3.95
N SER A 117 -5.93 -15.38 2.78
CA SER A 117 -6.41 -15.99 1.54
C SER A 117 -6.46 -17.51 1.63
N THR A 118 -5.46 -18.13 2.24
CA THR A 118 -5.40 -19.58 2.41
C THR A 118 -6.47 -20.06 3.40
N TRP A 119 -6.63 -19.35 4.50
CA TRP A 119 -7.56 -19.73 5.57
C TRP A 119 -9.02 -19.44 5.24
N ILE A 120 -9.30 -18.22 4.77
CA ILE A 120 -10.68 -17.74 4.52
C ILE A 120 -11.19 -18.23 3.17
N LEU A 121 -10.38 -18.07 2.12
CA LEU A 121 -10.77 -18.41 0.75
C LEU A 121 -10.42 -19.85 0.35
N LYS A 122 -9.73 -20.60 1.25
CA LYS A 122 -9.26 -21.98 1.01
C LYS A 122 -8.45 -22.12 -0.29
N LYS A 123 -7.83 -21.04 -0.75
CA LYS A 123 -6.96 -21.04 -1.94
C LYS A 123 -5.56 -21.45 -1.55
N ARG A 124 -5.05 -22.51 -2.20
CA ARG A 124 -3.65 -22.93 -1.99
C ARG A 124 -2.70 -21.93 -2.66
N PRO A 125 -1.69 -21.42 -1.95
CA PRO A 125 -0.71 -20.53 -2.54
C PRO A 125 0.14 -21.26 -3.59
N SER A 126 0.53 -20.56 -4.64
CA SER A 126 1.49 -21.09 -5.60
C SER A 126 2.90 -21.10 -5.00
N ARG A 127 3.75 -22.02 -5.45
CA ARG A 127 5.17 -22.09 -5.00
C ARG A 127 5.89 -20.76 -5.24
N GLN A 128 5.61 -20.10 -6.36
CA GLN A 128 6.20 -18.80 -6.70
C GLN A 128 5.79 -17.69 -5.71
N GLN A 129 4.54 -17.67 -5.26
CA GLN A 129 4.07 -16.73 -4.24
C GLN A 129 4.78 -16.95 -2.90
N VAL A 130 4.91 -18.20 -2.47
CA VAL A 130 5.62 -18.54 -1.22
C VAL A 130 7.08 -18.11 -1.28
N VAL A 131 7.78 -18.44 -2.37
CA VAL A 131 9.19 -18.06 -2.57
C VAL A 131 9.34 -16.54 -2.60
N GLY A 132 8.47 -15.80 -3.32
CA GLY A 132 8.51 -14.34 -3.35
C GLY A 132 8.35 -13.72 -1.96
N ILE A 133 7.42 -14.22 -1.16
CA ILE A 133 7.20 -13.74 0.21
C ILE A 133 8.42 -14.02 1.10
N LEU A 134 9.02 -15.20 1.00
CA LEU A 134 10.23 -15.54 1.76
C LEU A 134 11.39 -14.60 1.40
N ILE A 135 11.60 -14.31 0.13
CA ILE A 135 12.62 -13.35 -0.32
C ILE A 135 12.34 -11.95 0.27
N THR A 136 11.10 -11.51 0.25
CA THR A 136 10.69 -10.22 0.83
C THR A 136 10.97 -10.18 2.34
N LEU A 137 10.62 -11.23 3.09
CA LEU A 137 10.88 -11.30 4.53
C LEU A 137 12.37 -11.25 4.86
N VAL A 138 13.19 -11.97 4.09
CA VAL A 138 14.66 -11.91 4.26
C VAL A 138 15.17 -10.50 4.00
N GLY A 139 14.72 -9.84 2.93
CA GLY A 139 15.08 -8.45 2.64
C GLY A 139 14.71 -7.48 3.78
N VAL A 140 13.51 -7.63 4.35
CA VAL A 140 13.05 -6.83 5.49
C VAL A 140 13.92 -7.06 6.73
N ILE A 141 14.21 -8.31 7.07
CA ILE A 141 15.07 -8.65 8.22
C ILE A 141 16.45 -8.02 8.06
N LEU A 142 17.05 -8.12 6.87
CA LEU A 142 18.35 -7.49 6.58
C LEU A 142 18.29 -5.97 6.74
N THR A 143 17.22 -5.32 6.30
CA THR A 143 17.02 -3.87 6.45
C THR A 143 16.94 -3.47 7.93
N VAL A 144 16.21 -4.23 8.76
CA VAL A 144 16.08 -3.98 10.20
C VAL A 144 17.43 -4.11 10.90
N ILE A 145 18.17 -5.18 10.59
CA ILE A 145 19.50 -5.41 11.16
C ILE A 145 20.45 -4.25 10.76
N ALA A 146 20.47 -3.86 9.50
CA ALA A 146 21.29 -2.76 9.01
C ALA A 146 20.94 -1.42 9.66
N ALA A 147 19.65 -1.12 9.86
CA ALA A 147 19.21 0.08 10.55
C ALA A 147 19.58 0.09 12.03
N GLY A 148 19.45 -1.05 12.72
CA GLY A 148 19.82 -1.21 14.12
C GLY A 148 21.33 -1.02 14.37
N THR A 149 22.18 -1.48 13.46
CA THR A 149 23.64 -1.27 13.55
C THR A 149 24.05 0.19 13.37
N GLN A 150 23.37 0.94 12.53
CA GLN A 150 23.63 2.38 12.35
C GLN A 150 23.30 3.20 13.60
N THR A 151 22.22 2.88 14.29
CA THR A 151 21.83 3.56 15.52
C THR A 151 22.86 3.32 16.65
N SER A 152 23.43 2.12 16.71
CA SER A 152 24.47 1.78 17.71
C SER A 152 25.80 2.49 17.46
N LEU A 153 26.14 2.80 16.20
CA LEU A 153 27.38 3.50 15.83
C LEU A 153 27.28 5.03 16.04
N SER A 154 26.08 5.59 16.06
CA SER A 154 25.87 7.03 16.29
C SER A 154 25.86 7.45 17.77
N ILE A 155 25.98 6.49 18.70
CA ILE A 155 26.01 6.73 20.16
C ILE A 155 27.43 6.68 20.72
N ILE A 156 28.42 6.33 19.89
CA ILE A 156 29.86 6.35 20.22
C ILE A 156 30.51 7.61 19.64
#